data_553183c9411ca6f85fdd68edbb88e843
#
_entry.id   553183c9411ca6f85fdd68edbb88e843
#
_cell.length_a   1.000
_cell.length_b   1.000
_cell.length_c   1.000
_cell.angle_alpha   90.00
_cell.angle_beta   90.00
_cell.angle_gamma   90.00
#
_symmetry.space_group_name_H-M   'P 1'
#
loop_
_entity.id
_entity.type
_entity.pdbx_description
1 polymer ?
#
loop_
_entity_poly.entity_id
_entity_poly.type
_entity_poly.pdbx_seq_one_letter_code
_entity_poly.pdbx_strand_id
1 'polypeptide(L)'
;MVGSTVSHYRILEQLGGGGMGVVYKAEDTRLKRTVALKFLPPELTRDPDAKERFIHEAQAASALQHNNICVVHDIDETSDGQMFISMEYLEGETLKKKIERGPLKVQEALDIASQVAQGLARAHQHGIIHRDI
;
A
#
# COMPACT_ATOMS: atom_id res chain seq x y z
N MET A 1 -1.59 -1.44 -18.84
CA MET A 1 -2.44 -1.39 -17.64
C MET A 1 -3.11 -0.03 -17.47
N VAL A 2 -2.40 1.08 -17.64
CA VAL A 2 -3.01 2.42 -17.62
C VAL A 2 -4.13 2.53 -18.67
N GLY A 3 -5.27 3.07 -18.24
CA GLY A 3 -6.49 3.17 -19.08
C GLY A 3 -7.38 1.94 -19.07
N SER A 4 -6.90 0.81 -18.56
CA SER A 4 -7.69 -0.41 -18.43
C SER A 4 -8.51 -0.44 -17.13
N THR A 5 -9.45 -1.36 -17.07
CA THR A 5 -10.27 -1.61 -15.89
C THR A 5 -9.94 -2.99 -15.33
N VAL A 6 -9.67 -3.02 -14.02
CA VAL A 6 -9.40 -4.25 -13.27
C VAL A 6 -10.46 -4.34 -12.18
N SER A 7 -11.29 -5.39 -12.20
CA SER A 7 -12.47 -5.46 -11.34
C SER A 7 -13.35 -4.20 -11.55
N HIS A 8 -13.61 -3.43 -10.52
CA HIS A 8 -14.33 -2.16 -10.62
C HIS A 8 -13.40 -0.93 -10.48
N TYR A 9 -12.10 -1.12 -10.72
CA TYR A 9 -11.09 -0.05 -10.63
C TYR A 9 -10.59 0.33 -12.02
N ARG A 10 -10.68 1.61 -12.35
CA ARG A 10 -10.12 2.15 -13.58
C ARG A 10 -8.72 2.69 -13.31
N ILE A 11 -7.72 2.12 -13.98
CA ILE A 11 -6.32 2.49 -13.78
C ILE A 11 -6.03 3.85 -14.42
N LEU A 12 -5.55 4.81 -13.65
CA LEU A 12 -5.30 6.17 -14.10
C LEU A 12 -3.81 6.41 -14.43
N GLU A 13 -2.90 6.03 -13.53
CA GLU A 13 -1.47 6.18 -13.75
C GLU A 13 -0.67 5.24 -12.86
N GLN A 14 0.59 4.99 -13.24
CA GLN A 14 1.51 4.21 -12.43
C GLN A 14 2.19 5.14 -11.41
N LEU A 15 2.13 4.78 -10.13
CA LEU A 15 2.74 5.53 -9.04
C LEU A 15 4.12 5.03 -8.67
N GLY A 16 4.39 3.72 -8.85
CA GLY A 16 5.67 3.11 -8.53
C GLY A 16 5.75 1.69 -9.01
N GLY A 17 6.94 1.12 -8.93
CA GLY A 17 7.20 -0.26 -9.31
C GLY A 17 8.56 -0.70 -8.80
N GLY A 18 8.80 -2.01 -8.80
CA GLY A 18 10.05 -2.59 -8.33
C GLY A 18 9.86 -4.02 -7.87
N GLY A 19 10.80 -4.54 -7.07
CA GLY A 19 10.78 -5.90 -6.57
C GLY A 19 9.60 -6.25 -5.67
N MET A 20 8.94 -5.25 -5.10
CA MET A 20 7.77 -5.41 -4.22
C MET A 20 6.45 -5.32 -4.97
N GLY A 21 6.47 -5.25 -6.30
CA GLY A 21 5.28 -5.11 -7.12
C GLY A 21 5.05 -3.71 -7.64
N VAL A 22 3.96 -3.53 -8.37
CA VAL A 22 3.63 -2.27 -9.03
C VAL A 22 2.45 -1.62 -8.33
N VAL A 23 2.51 -0.30 -8.16
CA VAL A 23 1.45 0.49 -7.55
C VAL A 23 0.85 1.44 -8.58
N TYR A 24 -0.46 1.45 -8.69
CA TYR A 24 -1.21 2.32 -9.58
C TYR A 24 -2.16 3.23 -8.82
N LYS A 25 -2.34 4.44 -9.34
CA LYS A 25 -3.47 5.28 -8.98
C LYS A 25 -4.67 4.82 -9.80
N ALA A 26 -5.81 4.64 -9.16
CA ALA A 26 -7.02 4.17 -9.82
C ALA A 26 -8.26 4.86 -9.27
N GLU A 27 -9.34 4.82 -10.05
CA GLU A 27 -10.66 5.22 -9.59
C GLU A 27 -11.47 3.99 -9.22
N ASP A 28 -11.97 3.95 -7.99
CA ASP A 28 -13.02 3.01 -7.60
C ASP A 28 -14.32 3.50 -8.23
N THR A 29 -14.80 2.79 -9.25
CA THR A 29 -15.98 3.22 -10.01
C THR A 29 -17.29 3.01 -9.26
N ARG A 30 -17.28 2.17 -8.22
CA ARG A 30 -18.46 1.93 -7.37
C ARG A 30 -18.62 3.03 -6.33
N LEU A 31 -17.54 3.34 -5.60
CA LEU A 31 -17.57 4.35 -4.55
C LEU A 31 -17.21 5.75 -5.03
N LYS A 32 -16.80 5.88 -6.29
CA LYS A 32 -16.45 7.17 -6.90
C LYS A 32 -15.35 7.91 -6.14
N ARG A 33 -14.29 7.18 -5.81
CA ARG A 33 -13.13 7.73 -5.09
C ARG A 33 -11.82 7.25 -5.69
N THR A 34 -10.77 8.04 -5.50
CA THR A 34 -9.41 7.67 -5.89
C THR A 34 -8.82 6.73 -4.86
N VAL A 35 -8.16 5.68 -5.34
CA VAL A 35 -7.47 4.68 -4.52
C VAL A 35 -6.10 4.38 -5.10
N ALA A 36 -5.25 3.72 -4.31
CA ALA A 36 -4.01 3.11 -4.79
C ALA A 36 -4.20 1.60 -4.87
N LEU A 37 -3.76 1.00 -5.97
CA LEU A 37 -3.78 -0.45 -6.16
C LEU A 37 -2.34 -0.97 -6.15
N LYS A 38 -2.02 -1.88 -5.25
CA LYS A 38 -0.71 -2.53 -5.18
C LYS A 38 -0.85 -3.98 -5.61
N PHE A 39 -0.16 -4.33 -6.69
CA PHE A 39 -0.20 -5.68 -7.25
C PHE A 39 0.92 -6.54 -6.66
N LEU A 40 0.58 -7.78 -6.28
CA LEU A 40 1.57 -8.78 -5.92
C LEU A 40 2.37 -9.15 -7.17
N PRO A 41 3.72 -9.23 -7.09
CA PRO A 41 4.52 -9.67 -8.24
C PRO A 41 4.04 -11.01 -8.79
N PRO A 42 4.04 -11.19 -10.15
CA PRO A 42 3.55 -12.43 -10.75
C PRO A 42 4.25 -13.69 -10.23
N GLU A 43 5.53 -13.62 -9.92
CA GLU A 43 6.30 -14.74 -9.37
C GLU A 43 5.73 -15.22 -8.04
N LEU A 44 5.29 -14.29 -7.19
CA LEU A 44 4.71 -14.60 -5.89
C LEU A 44 3.25 -15.01 -6.00
N THR A 45 2.55 -14.56 -7.03
CA THR A 45 1.16 -14.98 -7.29
C THR A 45 1.07 -16.47 -7.61
N ARG A 46 2.13 -17.04 -8.20
CA ARG A 46 2.19 -18.46 -8.56
C ARG A 46 2.49 -19.38 -7.37
N ASP A 47 3.02 -18.83 -6.29
CA ASP A 47 3.32 -19.58 -5.06
C ASP A 47 2.09 -19.55 -4.14
N PRO A 48 1.40 -20.69 -3.92
CA PRO A 48 0.21 -20.71 -3.05
C PRO A 48 0.48 -20.24 -1.63
N ASP A 49 1.65 -20.52 -1.08
CA ASP A 49 2.00 -20.09 0.28
C ASP A 49 2.21 -18.58 0.37
N ALA A 50 2.87 -18.00 -0.64
CA ALA A 50 3.05 -16.55 -0.71
C ALA A 50 1.71 -15.82 -0.89
N LYS A 51 0.84 -16.37 -1.71
CA LYS A 51 -0.50 -15.85 -1.95
C LYS A 51 -1.35 -15.86 -0.68
N GLU A 52 -1.32 -16.97 0.05
CA GLU A 52 -2.03 -17.12 1.32
C GLU A 52 -1.53 -16.13 2.38
N ARG A 53 -0.21 -15.96 2.50
CA ARG A 53 0.38 -14.97 3.40
C ARG A 53 -0.04 -13.55 3.04
N PHE A 54 -0.04 -13.22 1.75
CA PHE A 54 -0.46 -11.91 1.26
C PHE A 54 -1.91 -11.61 1.66
N ILE A 55 -2.82 -12.56 1.48
CA ILE A 55 -4.22 -12.44 1.88
C ILE A 55 -4.33 -12.25 3.40
N HIS A 56 -3.63 -13.09 4.17
CA HIS A 56 -3.66 -13.03 5.62
C HIS A 56 -3.14 -11.70 6.16
N GLU A 57 -2.03 -11.20 5.63
CA GLU A 57 -1.45 -9.92 6.03
C GLU A 57 -2.37 -8.75 5.66
N ALA A 58 -2.99 -8.79 4.48
CA ALA A 58 -3.95 -7.77 4.08
C ALA A 58 -5.19 -7.75 4.98
N GLN A 59 -5.71 -8.91 5.35
CA GLN A 59 -6.83 -9.03 6.28
C GLN A 59 -6.49 -8.43 7.64
N ALA A 60 -5.30 -8.74 8.17
CA ALA A 60 -4.86 -8.19 9.45
C ALA A 60 -4.67 -6.67 9.37
N ALA A 61 -4.04 -6.18 8.31
CA ALA A 61 -3.81 -4.75 8.10
C ALA A 61 -5.11 -3.97 7.92
N SER A 62 -6.12 -4.56 7.29
CA SER A 62 -7.41 -3.91 7.05
C SER A 62 -8.15 -3.53 8.33
N ALA A 63 -7.86 -4.19 9.45
CA ALA A 63 -8.44 -3.90 10.75
C ALA A 63 -7.78 -2.71 11.45
N LEU A 64 -6.63 -2.25 10.97
CA LEU A 64 -5.91 -1.13 11.58
C LEU A 64 -6.51 0.21 11.17
N GLN A 65 -6.80 1.04 12.16
CA GLN A 65 -7.23 2.42 11.98
C GLN A 65 -6.33 3.32 12.81
N HIS A 66 -5.53 4.14 12.16
CA HIS A 66 -4.63 5.08 12.80
C HIS A 66 -4.21 6.16 11.80
N ASN A 67 -4.04 7.40 12.27
CA ASN A 67 -3.68 8.52 11.41
C ASN A 67 -2.33 8.35 10.70
N ASN A 68 -1.45 7.51 11.24
CA ASN A 68 -0.12 7.26 10.69
C ASN A 68 -0.01 5.89 10.00
N ILE A 69 -1.15 5.28 9.66
CA ILE A 69 -1.21 4.02 8.93
C ILE A 69 -2.12 4.20 7.71
N CYS A 70 -1.63 3.82 6.53
CA CYS A 70 -2.42 3.82 5.30
C CYS A 70 -3.53 2.77 5.40
N VAL A 71 -4.76 3.17 5.12
CA VAL A 71 -5.92 2.27 5.22
C VAL A 71 -5.94 1.30 4.05
N VAL A 72 -6.06 0.00 4.35
CA VAL A 72 -6.32 -1.04 3.36
C VAL A 72 -7.83 -1.18 3.21
N HIS A 73 -8.33 -0.98 1.99
CA HIS A 73 -9.78 -1.02 1.71
C HIS A 73 -10.27 -2.41 1.32
N ASP A 74 -9.50 -3.10 0.47
CA ASP A 74 -9.96 -4.34 -0.13
C ASP A 74 -8.79 -5.18 -0.64
N ILE A 75 -9.04 -6.46 -0.88
CA ILE A 75 -8.14 -7.37 -1.56
C ILE A 75 -8.92 -8.09 -2.65
N ASP A 76 -8.35 -8.19 -3.84
CA ASP A 76 -9.03 -8.78 -4.98
C ASP A 76 -8.01 -9.43 -5.92
N GLU A 77 -8.51 -10.02 -6.98
CA GLU A 77 -7.74 -10.78 -7.94
C GLU A 77 -8.17 -10.42 -9.35
N THR A 78 -7.22 -10.30 -10.26
CA THR A 78 -7.51 -10.08 -11.68
C THR A 78 -8.06 -11.36 -12.30
N SER A 79 -8.64 -11.23 -13.52
CA SER A 79 -9.17 -12.38 -14.25
C SER A 79 -8.11 -13.46 -14.57
N ASP A 80 -6.84 -13.07 -14.65
CA ASP A 80 -5.72 -13.98 -14.86
C ASP A 80 -5.02 -14.44 -13.57
N GLY A 81 -5.60 -14.13 -12.41
CA GLY A 81 -5.17 -14.65 -11.11
C GLY A 81 -4.14 -13.83 -10.37
N GLN A 82 -3.81 -12.63 -10.83
CA GLN A 82 -2.89 -11.74 -10.12
C GLN A 82 -3.58 -11.05 -8.94
N MET A 83 -3.00 -11.18 -7.75
CA MET A 83 -3.53 -10.57 -6.55
C MET A 83 -3.15 -9.09 -6.45
N PHE A 84 -4.06 -8.28 -5.92
CA PHE A 84 -3.78 -6.89 -5.58
C PHE A 84 -4.55 -6.45 -4.35
N ILE A 85 -4.07 -5.41 -3.70
CA ILE A 85 -4.80 -4.73 -2.63
C ILE A 85 -5.19 -3.32 -3.07
N SER A 86 -6.38 -2.90 -2.66
CA SER A 86 -6.83 -1.53 -2.79
C SER A 86 -6.60 -0.83 -1.46
N MET A 87 -5.99 0.34 -1.50
CA MET A 87 -5.67 1.11 -0.30
C MET A 87 -5.92 2.59 -0.52
N GLU A 88 -5.90 3.32 0.56
CA GLU A 88 -6.03 4.76 0.57
C GLU A 88 -4.98 5.42 -0.35
N TYR A 89 -5.43 6.31 -1.23
CA TYR A 89 -4.54 7.14 -2.02
C TYR A 89 -4.18 8.39 -1.22
N LEU A 90 -2.90 8.59 -1.00
CA LEU A 90 -2.39 9.72 -0.26
C LEU A 90 -1.72 10.70 -1.21
N GLU A 91 -2.20 11.94 -1.23
CA GLU A 91 -1.55 13.03 -1.96
C GLU A 91 -0.35 13.52 -1.15
N GLY A 92 0.71 13.89 -1.86
CA GLY A 92 1.93 14.37 -1.24
C GLY A 92 3.16 13.68 -1.81
N GLU A 93 4.19 13.57 -0.99
CA GLU A 93 5.45 12.94 -1.40
C GLU A 93 5.89 11.87 -0.43
N THR A 94 6.68 10.93 -0.90
CA THR A 94 7.32 9.93 -0.05
C THR A 94 8.44 10.56 0.78
N LEU A 95 8.74 9.96 1.92
CA LEU A 95 9.88 10.36 2.73
C LEU A 95 11.18 10.25 1.93
N LYS A 96 11.32 9.24 1.09
CA LYS A 96 12.47 9.07 0.20
C LYS A 96 12.67 10.28 -0.69
N LYS A 97 11.63 10.76 -1.37
CA LYS A 97 11.72 11.95 -2.23
C LYS A 97 12.08 13.19 -1.44
N LYS A 98 11.53 13.34 -0.25
CA LYS A 98 11.85 14.45 0.64
C LYS A 98 13.33 14.46 1.03
N ILE A 99 13.88 13.31 1.39
CA ILE A 99 15.31 13.16 1.74
C ILE A 99 16.21 13.41 0.53
N GLU A 100 15.81 12.99 -0.66
CA GLU A 100 16.57 13.21 -1.90
C GLU A 100 16.75 14.69 -2.23
N ARG A 101 15.86 15.57 -1.77
CA ARG A 101 16.00 17.02 -1.95
C ARG A 101 16.98 17.68 -0.98
N GLY A 102 17.50 16.92 -0.03
CA GLY A 102 18.48 17.38 0.95
C GLY A 102 18.20 16.82 2.34
N PRO A 103 19.16 16.95 3.27
CA PRO A 103 18.97 16.44 4.63
C PRO A 103 17.84 17.17 5.35
N LEU A 104 17.10 16.42 6.17
CA LEU A 104 16.04 16.96 7.01
C LEU A 104 16.64 17.75 8.19
N LYS A 105 15.93 18.79 8.63
CA LYS A 105 16.22 19.44 9.90
C LYS A 105 15.97 18.43 11.02
N VAL A 106 16.75 18.51 12.10
CA VAL A 106 16.67 17.58 13.25
C VAL A 106 15.24 17.53 13.80
N GLN A 107 14.59 18.69 14.00
CA GLN A 107 13.22 18.73 14.51
C GLN A 107 12.23 18.03 13.58
N GLU A 108 12.35 18.22 12.29
CA GLU A 108 11.49 17.57 11.30
C GLU A 108 11.71 16.05 11.28
N ALA A 109 12.97 15.61 11.35
CA ALA A 109 13.30 14.19 11.43
C ALA A 109 12.70 13.54 12.67
N LEU A 110 12.76 14.22 13.82
CA LEU A 110 12.16 13.74 15.06
C LEU A 110 10.64 13.66 14.98
N ASP A 111 9.99 14.64 14.39
CA ASP A 111 8.53 14.63 14.20
C ASP A 111 8.09 13.46 13.32
N ILE A 112 8.78 13.23 12.21
CA ILE A 112 8.48 12.10 11.31
C ILE A 112 8.71 10.78 12.03
N ALA A 113 9.86 10.63 12.70
CA ALA A 113 10.19 9.40 13.44
C ALA A 113 9.15 9.11 14.54
N SER A 114 8.68 10.14 15.23
CA SER A 114 7.63 10.01 16.25
C SER A 114 6.32 9.49 15.65
N GLN A 115 5.90 10.04 14.51
CA GLN A 115 4.68 9.61 13.83
C GLN A 115 4.80 8.15 13.33
N VAL A 116 5.94 7.80 12.75
CA VAL A 116 6.22 6.42 12.33
C VAL A 116 6.15 5.47 13.52
N ALA A 117 6.79 5.83 14.64
CA ALA A 117 6.78 5.01 15.84
C ALA A 117 5.36 4.82 16.41
N GLN A 118 4.52 5.84 16.36
CA GLN A 118 3.13 5.74 16.80
C GLN A 118 2.34 4.76 15.92
N GLY A 119 2.51 4.83 14.61
CA GLY A 119 1.88 3.89 13.68
C GLY A 119 2.34 2.46 13.91
N LEU A 120 3.66 2.26 14.06
CA LEU A 120 4.23 0.94 14.34
C LEU A 120 3.75 0.38 15.68
N ALA A 121 3.65 1.21 16.71
CA ALA A 121 3.14 0.78 18.03
C ALA A 121 1.70 0.27 17.90
N ARG A 122 0.86 0.94 17.12
CA ARG A 122 -0.51 0.50 16.87
C ARG A 122 -0.54 -0.85 16.15
N ALA A 123 0.29 -1.01 15.12
CA ALA A 123 0.39 -2.28 14.41
C ALA A 123 0.87 -3.41 15.33
N HIS A 124 1.89 -3.15 16.15
CA HIS A 124 2.43 -4.13 17.10
C HIS A 124 1.40 -4.55 18.14
N GLN A 125 0.54 -3.65 18.61
CA GLN A 125 -0.56 -3.98 19.52
C GLN A 125 -1.53 -5.00 18.92
N HIS A 126 -1.61 -5.05 17.59
CA HIS A 126 -2.45 -5.99 16.84
C HIS A 126 -1.68 -7.19 16.31
N GLY A 127 -0.44 -7.37 16.75
CA GLY A 127 0.40 -8.50 16.36
C GLY A 127 0.99 -8.40 14.96
N ILE A 128 0.99 -7.21 14.36
CA ILE A 128 1.51 -6.98 13.01
C ILE A 128 2.89 -6.36 13.10
N ILE A 129 3.86 -6.97 12.43
CA ILE A 129 5.24 -6.49 12.30
C ILE A 129 5.49 -6.12 10.85
N HIS A 130 5.96 -4.90 10.61
CA HIS A 130 6.14 -4.38 9.24
C HIS A 130 7.19 -5.15 8.44
N ARG A 131 8.36 -5.37 9.02
CA ARG A 131 9.50 -6.12 8.45
C ARG A 131 10.25 -5.44 7.30
N ASP A 132 9.82 -4.26 6.85
CA ASP A 132 10.42 -3.60 5.69
C ASP A 132 10.32 -2.06 5.80
N ILE A 133 10.73 -1.54 6.94
CA ILE A 133 10.73 -0.08 7.17
C ILE A 133 11.80 0.62 6.30
#